data_d639ee97f9582ba01174a19abfa47dab
#
_entry.id   d639ee97f9582ba01174a19abfa47dab
#
_cell.length_a   1.000
_cell.length_b   1.000
_cell.length_c   1.000
_cell.angle_alpha   90.00
_cell.angle_beta   90.00
_cell.angle_gamma   90.00
#
_symmetry.space_group_name_H-M   'P 1'
#
loop_
_entity.id
_entity.type
_entity.pdbx_description
1 polymer ?
#
loop_
_entity_poly.entity_id
_entity_poly.type
_entity_poly.pdbx_seq_one_letter_code
_entity_poly.pdbx_strand_id
1 'polypeptide(L)'
;MSKKLLFGAVILAILASGAFAADLLASLTNGKVSDNSPGVKVLSLDEAKQVKGGLLYSYVGQLNQNEMLVLVRPLNEYELNPNYDEIRNGTATSLTLTRIGQEYLSAIAEIAPISYKNHKEIQNMIDYAMTQNIGYVVTRNIGINRGQQYTYFTYKVVSYDDRLRTFHNLTTSNLLSNNQIIKALSANFKTQFESQLGGLQIKSIR
;
A
#
# COMPACT_ATOMS: atom_id res chain seq x y z
N MET A 1 -37.06 5.49 -11.02
CA MET A 1 -35.72 6.14 -10.92
C MET A 1 -34.94 5.82 -12.19
N SER A 2 -34.49 6.81 -12.92
CA SER A 2 -33.91 6.62 -14.24
C SER A 2 -32.47 6.10 -14.12
N LYS A 3 -32.08 5.17 -15.02
CA LYS A 3 -30.70 4.61 -15.11
C LYS A 3 -29.61 5.70 -15.21
N LYS A 4 -29.95 6.91 -15.64
CA LYS A 4 -29.06 8.08 -15.73
C LYS A 4 -28.64 8.64 -14.36
N LEU A 5 -29.49 8.52 -13.33
CA LEU A 5 -29.17 8.96 -11.97
C LEU A 5 -28.18 8.01 -11.27
N LEU A 6 -28.29 6.71 -11.57
CA LEU A 6 -27.34 5.72 -11.03
C LEU A 6 -25.91 5.91 -11.60
N PHE A 7 -25.82 6.25 -12.89
CA PHE A 7 -24.52 6.53 -13.54
C PHE A 7 -23.86 7.80 -13.00
N GLY A 8 -24.63 8.82 -12.67
CA GLY A 8 -24.11 10.06 -12.07
C GLY A 8 -23.55 9.84 -10.66
N ALA A 9 -24.20 9.01 -9.85
CA ALA A 9 -23.75 8.72 -8.49
C ALA A 9 -22.45 7.89 -8.47
N VAL A 10 -22.29 6.97 -9.42
CA VAL A 10 -21.04 6.16 -9.55
C VAL A 10 -19.88 7.05 -10.02
N ILE A 11 -20.11 7.99 -10.94
CA ILE A 11 -19.07 8.92 -11.41
C ILE A 11 -18.65 9.87 -10.28
N LEU A 12 -19.58 10.34 -9.43
CA LEU A 12 -19.24 11.20 -8.29
C LEU A 12 -18.43 10.46 -7.21
N ALA A 13 -18.71 9.18 -6.98
CA ALA A 13 -17.93 8.36 -6.05
C ALA A 13 -16.50 8.09 -6.56
N ILE A 14 -16.33 7.99 -7.89
CA ILE A 14 -15.03 7.81 -8.54
C ILE A 14 -14.18 9.09 -8.46
N LEU A 15 -14.82 10.26 -8.59
CA LEU A 15 -14.14 11.56 -8.47
C LEU A 15 -13.71 11.85 -7.01
N ALA A 16 -14.47 11.38 -6.02
CA ALA A 16 -14.11 11.52 -4.61
C ALA A 16 -12.87 10.67 -4.24
N SER A 17 -12.72 9.47 -4.81
CA SER A 17 -11.53 8.64 -4.57
C SER A 17 -10.24 9.22 -5.18
N GLY A 18 -10.33 9.94 -6.30
CA GLY A 18 -9.19 10.65 -6.88
C GLY A 18 -8.68 11.81 -6.03
N ALA A 19 -9.57 12.54 -5.35
CA ALA A 19 -9.20 13.66 -4.48
C ALA A 19 -8.42 13.20 -3.22
N PHE A 20 -8.73 12.03 -2.68
CA PHE A 20 -7.99 11.47 -1.54
C PHE A 20 -6.58 11.01 -1.91
N ALA A 21 -6.39 10.49 -3.13
CA ALA A 21 -5.07 10.07 -3.61
C ALA A 21 -4.14 11.29 -3.83
N ALA A 22 -4.68 12.40 -4.33
CA ALA A 22 -3.95 13.66 -4.52
C ALA A 22 -3.44 14.23 -3.20
N ASP A 23 -4.30 14.22 -2.19
CA ASP A 23 -3.98 14.70 -0.85
C ASP A 23 -2.92 13.80 -0.17
N LEU A 24 -2.97 12.49 -0.43
CA LEU A 24 -1.99 11.53 0.06
C LEU A 24 -0.59 11.81 -0.52
N LEU A 25 -0.48 11.99 -1.83
CA LEU A 25 0.80 12.24 -2.49
C LEU A 25 1.44 13.56 -2.06
N ALA A 26 0.65 14.61 -1.99
CA ALA A 26 1.09 15.91 -1.47
C ALA A 26 1.54 15.79 0.00
N SER A 27 0.80 15.06 0.81
CA SER A 27 1.15 14.78 2.22
C SER A 27 2.47 14.00 2.34
N LEU A 28 2.68 12.98 1.52
CA LEU A 28 3.86 12.11 1.53
C LEU A 28 5.14 12.82 1.08
N THR A 29 5.01 13.81 0.22
CA THR A 29 6.14 14.52 -0.38
C THR A 29 6.34 15.92 0.18
N ASN A 30 5.62 16.29 1.26
CA ASN A 30 5.58 17.66 1.79
C ASN A 30 5.24 18.70 0.71
N GLY A 31 4.27 18.38 -0.14
CA GLY A 31 3.81 19.25 -1.21
C GLY A 31 4.73 19.30 -2.46
N LYS A 32 5.81 18.52 -2.49
CA LYS A 32 6.75 18.53 -3.62
C LYS A 32 6.24 17.81 -4.86
N VAL A 33 5.31 16.88 -4.70
CA VAL A 33 4.69 16.11 -5.79
C VAL A 33 3.19 16.12 -5.59
N SER A 34 2.45 16.40 -6.66
CA SER A 34 0.98 16.32 -6.72
C SER A 34 0.58 15.47 -7.93
N ASP A 35 -0.69 15.16 -8.08
CA ASP A 35 -1.23 14.42 -9.23
C ASP A 35 -0.88 15.04 -10.58
N ASN A 36 -0.62 16.35 -10.62
CA ASN A 36 -0.26 17.09 -11.83
C ASN A 36 1.25 17.26 -12.01
N SER A 37 2.08 16.64 -11.15
CA SER A 37 3.53 16.76 -11.27
C SER A 37 4.06 15.96 -12.47
N PRO A 38 5.05 16.46 -13.23
CA PRO A 38 5.63 15.75 -14.35
C PRO A 38 6.16 14.37 -13.93
N GLY A 39 5.70 13.30 -14.59
CA GLY A 39 6.08 11.91 -14.30
C GLY A 39 5.18 11.17 -13.31
N VAL A 40 4.19 11.84 -12.75
CA VAL A 40 3.13 11.18 -11.96
C VAL A 40 2.06 10.68 -12.91
N LYS A 41 1.93 9.36 -13.03
CA LYS A 41 0.79 8.71 -13.68
C LYS A 41 -0.07 8.09 -12.58
N VAL A 42 -1.19 8.72 -12.26
CA VAL A 42 -2.24 8.09 -11.46
C VAL A 42 -2.80 6.96 -12.31
N LEU A 43 -2.75 5.72 -11.83
CA LEU A 43 -3.35 4.59 -12.53
C LEU A 43 -4.87 4.82 -12.65
N SER A 44 -5.40 4.60 -13.84
CA SER A 44 -6.86 4.55 -14.01
C SER A 44 -7.45 3.41 -13.17
N LEU A 45 -8.69 3.56 -12.77
CA LEU A 45 -9.42 2.55 -11.98
C LEU A 45 -9.45 1.18 -12.69
N ASP A 46 -9.34 1.15 -14.02
CA ASP A 46 -9.33 -0.07 -14.81
C ASP A 46 -7.97 -0.77 -14.78
N GLU A 47 -6.88 -0.02 -14.66
CA GLU A 47 -5.55 -0.59 -14.38
C GLU A 47 -5.48 -1.14 -12.95
N ALA A 48 -6.14 -0.50 -11.98
CA ALA A 48 -6.24 -0.98 -10.60
C ALA A 48 -7.16 -2.20 -10.45
N LYS A 49 -8.19 -2.35 -11.30
CA LYS A 49 -9.12 -3.50 -11.31
C LYS A 49 -8.54 -4.79 -11.89
N GLN A 50 -7.44 -4.74 -12.63
CA GLN A 50 -6.80 -5.92 -13.23
C GLN A 50 -6.04 -6.79 -12.21
N VAL A 51 -6.11 -6.46 -10.93
CA VAL A 51 -5.41 -7.18 -9.88
C VAL A 51 -6.21 -8.41 -9.45
N LYS A 52 -5.70 -9.58 -9.82
CA LYS A 52 -6.17 -10.85 -9.28
C LYS A 52 -5.86 -10.89 -7.78
N GLY A 53 -6.90 -10.85 -6.92
CA GLY A 53 -6.71 -11.03 -5.49
C GLY A 53 -7.54 -10.11 -4.57
N GLY A 54 -8.38 -9.23 -5.11
CA GLY A 54 -9.29 -8.39 -4.29
C GLY A 54 -8.62 -7.28 -3.47
N LEU A 55 -7.32 -7.01 -3.68
CA LEU A 55 -6.64 -5.90 -3.04
C LEU A 55 -7.08 -4.58 -3.69
N LEU A 56 -7.49 -3.63 -2.87
CA LEU A 56 -7.78 -2.26 -3.31
C LEU A 56 -6.58 -1.38 -3.00
N TYR A 57 -6.11 -0.63 -4.00
CA TYR A 57 -4.99 0.28 -3.84
C TYR A 57 -5.50 1.67 -3.43
N SER A 58 -4.80 2.27 -2.47
CA SER A 58 -4.98 3.68 -2.10
C SER A 58 -4.04 4.58 -2.88
N TYR A 59 -2.89 4.04 -3.32
CA TYR A 59 -1.90 4.78 -4.10
C TYR A 59 -1.07 3.86 -4.98
N VAL A 60 -0.75 4.31 -6.21
CA VAL A 60 0.26 3.71 -7.08
C VAL A 60 0.94 4.84 -7.87
N GLY A 61 2.23 5.03 -7.65
CA GLY A 61 2.93 6.11 -8.35
C GLY A 61 4.38 6.31 -7.91
N GLN A 62 4.96 7.37 -8.42
CA GLN A 62 6.35 7.75 -8.15
C GLN A 62 6.42 8.62 -6.88
N LEU A 63 7.25 8.24 -5.92
CA LEU A 63 7.54 9.06 -4.73
C LEU A 63 8.57 10.15 -5.03
N ASN A 64 9.58 9.81 -5.82
CA ASN A 64 10.65 10.71 -6.25
C ASN A 64 11.32 10.15 -7.51
N GLN A 65 12.36 10.80 -8.02
CA GLN A 65 13.04 10.38 -9.25
C GLN A 65 13.58 8.94 -9.23
N ASN A 66 13.79 8.37 -8.06
CA ASN A 66 14.39 7.04 -7.88
C ASN A 66 13.48 6.04 -7.17
N GLU A 67 12.26 6.40 -6.81
CA GLU A 67 11.38 5.53 -6.03
C GLU A 67 9.95 5.50 -6.57
N MET A 68 9.43 4.27 -6.69
CA MET A 68 8.02 3.99 -6.98
C MET A 68 7.39 3.29 -5.78
N LEU A 69 6.14 3.63 -5.49
CA LEU A 69 5.36 3.10 -4.37
C LEU A 69 4.00 2.60 -4.84
N VAL A 70 3.57 1.48 -4.28
CA VAL A 70 2.16 1.08 -4.25
C VAL A 70 1.72 0.94 -2.80
N LEU A 71 0.54 1.46 -2.47
CA LEU A 71 -0.11 1.29 -1.17
C LEU A 71 -1.43 0.54 -1.35
N VAL A 72 -1.64 -0.48 -0.55
CA VAL A 72 -2.93 -1.14 -0.36
C VAL A 72 -3.67 -0.38 0.74
N ARG A 73 -4.96 -0.07 0.50
CA ARG A 73 -5.78 0.56 1.53
C ARG A 73 -5.91 -0.31 2.77
N PRO A 74 -6.19 0.29 3.93
CA PRO A 74 -6.56 -0.48 5.12
C PRO A 74 -7.75 -1.40 4.84
N LEU A 75 -7.77 -2.55 5.48
CA LEU A 75 -8.93 -3.43 5.46
C LEU A 75 -10.01 -2.84 6.37
N ASN A 76 -11.29 -3.02 6.00
CA ASN A 76 -12.37 -2.69 6.91
C ASN A 76 -12.50 -3.80 8.00
N GLU A 77 -13.33 -3.52 9.02
CA GLU A 77 -13.52 -4.40 10.16
C GLU A 77 -13.91 -5.83 9.79
N TYR A 78 -14.79 -6.01 8.82
CA TYR A 78 -15.26 -7.33 8.37
C TYR A 78 -14.26 -8.05 7.46
N GLU A 79 -13.45 -7.29 6.71
CA GLU A 79 -12.33 -7.85 5.96
C GLU A 79 -11.22 -8.36 6.88
N LEU A 80 -11.02 -7.70 8.02
CA LEU A 80 -10.08 -8.14 9.06
C LEU A 80 -10.64 -9.32 9.87
N ASN A 81 -11.88 -9.19 10.34
CA ASN A 81 -12.52 -10.15 11.25
C ASN A 81 -13.99 -10.35 10.87
N PRO A 82 -14.41 -11.56 10.45
CA PRO A 82 -15.81 -11.83 10.11
C PRO A 82 -16.75 -11.71 11.31
N ASN A 83 -16.23 -11.79 12.54
CA ASN A 83 -17.01 -11.72 13.79
C ASN A 83 -16.86 -10.33 14.46
N TYR A 84 -16.69 -9.27 13.68
CA TYR A 84 -16.49 -7.92 14.21
C TYR A 84 -17.64 -7.46 15.13
N ASP A 85 -18.88 -7.86 14.87
CA ASP A 85 -20.01 -7.53 15.73
C ASP A 85 -19.89 -8.06 17.15
N GLU A 86 -19.25 -9.22 17.35
CA GLU A 86 -18.97 -9.76 18.68
C GLU A 86 -17.96 -8.90 19.43
N ILE A 87 -16.97 -8.36 18.71
CA ILE A 87 -15.98 -7.43 19.27
C ILE A 87 -16.66 -6.14 19.68
N ARG A 88 -17.46 -5.56 18.80
CA ARG A 88 -18.19 -4.31 19.04
C ARG A 88 -19.15 -4.42 20.22
N ASN A 89 -19.83 -5.56 20.37
CA ASN A 89 -20.78 -5.80 21.45
C ASN A 89 -20.12 -6.27 22.75
N GLY A 90 -18.79 -6.44 22.79
CA GLY A 90 -18.06 -6.88 23.98
C GLY A 90 -18.21 -8.35 24.33
N THR A 91 -18.66 -9.17 23.38
CA THR A 91 -18.89 -10.63 23.58
C THR A 91 -17.75 -11.48 23.00
N ALA A 92 -16.83 -10.90 22.24
CA ALA A 92 -15.70 -11.62 21.68
C ALA A 92 -14.76 -12.10 22.78
N THR A 93 -14.43 -13.39 22.77
CA THR A 93 -13.45 -14.02 23.66
C THR A 93 -12.11 -14.27 22.98
N SER A 94 -12.07 -14.20 21.65
CA SER A 94 -10.89 -14.40 20.84
C SER A 94 -11.00 -13.60 19.53
N LEU A 95 -9.85 -13.37 18.88
CA LEU A 95 -9.80 -12.76 17.56
C LEU A 95 -9.86 -13.84 16.48
N THR A 96 -10.91 -13.79 15.65
CA THR A 96 -11.03 -14.62 14.45
C THR A 96 -10.70 -13.78 13.25
N LEU A 97 -9.53 -14.01 12.64
CA LEU A 97 -9.09 -13.28 11.47
C LEU A 97 -9.50 -13.97 10.17
N THR A 98 -9.88 -13.18 9.17
CA THR A 98 -9.90 -13.67 7.80
C THR A 98 -8.47 -13.99 7.33
N ARG A 99 -8.33 -14.78 6.26
CA ARG A 99 -7.00 -15.06 5.69
C ARG A 99 -6.26 -13.77 5.31
N ILE A 100 -6.93 -12.83 4.65
CA ILE A 100 -6.33 -11.54 4.28
C ILE A 100 -6.02 -10.70 5.53
N GLY A 101 -6.88 -10.75 6.54
CA GLY A 101 -6.65 -10.09 7.83
C GLY A 101 -5.40 -10.61 8.54
N GLN A 102 -5.16 -11.93 8.52
CA GLN A 102 -3.93 -12.53 9.06
C GLN A 102 -2.68 -12.00 8.36
N GLU A 103 -2.68 -11.99 7.03
CA GLU A 103 -1.56 -11.46 6.23
C GLU A 103 -1.34 -9.97 6.49
N TYR A 104 -2.42 -9.21 6.61
CA TYR A 104 -2.39 -7.77 6.87
C TYR A 104 -1.79 -7.47 8.24
N LEU A 105 -2.29 -8.09 9.29
CA LEU A 105 -1.80 -7.92 10.65
C LEU A 105 -0.36 -8.42 10.81
N SER A 106 0.02 -9.50 10.12
CA SER A 106 1.41 -9.98 10.16
C SER A 106 2.39 -8.96 9.59
N ALA A 107 1.97 -8.17 8.61
CA ALA A 107 2.81 -7.12 8.05
C ALA A 107 2.96 -5.92 9.00
N ILE A 108 1.90 -5.49 9.66
CA ILE A 108 1.93 -4.31 10.55
C ILE A 108 2.36 -4.64 11.98
N ALA A 109 2.46 -5.92 12.37
CA ALA A 109 2.89 -6.34 13.71
C ALA A 109 4.29 -5.86 14.09
N GLU A 110 5.12 -5.52 13.10
CA GLU A 110 6.46 -4.98 13.33
C GLU A 110 6.47 -3.57 13.94
N ILE A 111 5.41 -2.78 13.68
CA ILE A 111 5.29 -1.41 14.24
C ILE A 111 4.41 -1.34 15.48
N ALA A 112 3.50 -2.29 15.64
CA ALA A 112 2.63 -2.36 16.81
C ALA A 112 2.64 -3.78 17.37
N PRO A 113 3.17 -4.01 18.57
CA PRO A 113 3.05 -5.30 19.24
C PRO A 113 1.58 -5.66 19.37
N ILE A 114 1.20 -6.75 18.71
CA ILE A 114 -0.18 -7.22 18.75
C ILE A 114 -0.39 -7.96 20.05
N SER A 115 -1.19 -7.37 20.95
CA SER A 115 -1.73 -8.05 22.12
C SER A 115 -3.24 -8.12 21.98
N TYR A 116 -3.83 -9.28 22.25
CA TYR A 116 -5.28 -9.49 22.20
C TYR A 116 -5.73 -10.42 23.32
N LYS A 117 -5.33 -10.06 24.55
CA LYS A 117 -5.67 -10.80 25.76
C LYS A 117 -7.11 -10.53 26.23
N ASN A 118 -7.68 -9.44 25.80
CA ASN A 118 -9.05 -9.05 26.18
C ASN A 118 -9.70 -8.25 25.05
N HIS A 119 -11.02 -8.08 25.16
CA HIS A 119 -11.86 -7.39 24.19
C HIS A 119 -11.34 -6.00 23.82
N LYS A 120 -10.90 -5.19 24.79
CA LYS A 120 -10.41 -3.82 24.53
C LYS A 120 -9.12 -3.80 23.72
N GLU A 121 -8.22 -4.72 23.98
CA GLU A 121 -6.97 -4.86 23.21
C GLU A 121 -7.25 -5.31 21.77
N ILE A 122 -8.19 -6.23 21.58
CA ILE A 122 -8.64 -6.66 20.25
C ILE A 122 -9.21 -5.47 19.47
N GLN A 123 -10.11 -4.68 20.09
CA GLN A 123 -10.70 -3.50 19.48
C GLN A 123 -9.61 -2.49 19.08
N ASN A 124 -8.73 -2.14 19.98
CA ASN A 124 -7.63 -1.20 19.72
C ASN A 124 -6.73 -1.66 18.57
N MET A 125 -6.46 -2.95 18.46
CA MET A 125 -5.66 -3.52 17.38
C MET A 125 -6.37 -3.41 16.02
N ILE A 126 -7.67 -3.70 15.97
CA ILE A 126 -8.48 -3.54 14.75
C ILE A 126 -8.53 -2.07 14.34
N ASP A 127 -8.82 -1.16 15.26
CA ASP A 127 -8.87 0.28 15.02
C ASP A 127 -7.51 0.80 14.50
N TYR A 128 -6.41 0.30 15.04
CA TYR A 128 -5.08 0.61 14.54
C TYR A 128 -4.86 0.08 13.12
N ALA A 129 -5.19 -1.19 12.87
CA ALA A 129 -5.02 -1.79 11.55
C ALA A 129 -5.82 -1.08 10.46
N MET A 130 -7.02 -0.56 10.79
CA MET A 130 -7.86 0.18 9.86
C MET A 130 -7.30 1.57 9.46
N THR A 131 -6.23 2.03 10.09
CA THR A 131 -5.54 3.28 9.72
C THR A 131 -4.25 3.04 8.94
N GLN A 132 -3.81 1.80 8.79
CA GLN A 132 -2.54 1.47 8.16
C GLN A 132 -2.73 1.07 6.70
N ASN A 133 -2.00 1.70 5.79
CA ASN A 133 -1.86 1.25 4.40
C ASN A 133 -0.56 0.45 4.28
N ILE A 134 -0.60 -0.75 3.71
CA ILE A 134 0.61 -1.55 3.48
C ILE A 134 1.17 -1.23 2.11
N GLY A 135 2.47 -0.99 2.02
CA GLY A 135 3.13 -0.57 0.79
C GLY A 135 4.32 -1.43 0.38
N TYR A 136 4.55 -1.42 -0.94
CA TYR A 136 5.72 -1.99 -1.57
C TYR A 136 6.45 -0.92 -2.37
N VAL A 137 7.74 -0.72 -2.07
CA VAL A 137 8.58 0.30 -2.69
C VAL A 137 9.67 -0.36 -3.52
N VAL A 138 9.85 0.16 -4.73
CA VAL A 138 10.99 -0.16 -5.59
C VAL A 138 11.88 1.09 -5.66
N THR A 139 13.14 0.95 -5.28
CA THR A 139 14.13 2.03 -5.30
C THR A 139 15.21 1.72 -6.32
N ARG A 140 15.43 2.64 -7.25
CA ARG A 140 16.55 2.63 -8.20
C ARG A 140 17.81 3.12 -7.53
N ASN A 141 18.88 2.35 -7.64
CA ASN A 141 20.19 2.70 -7.13
C ASN A 141 21.23 2.68 -8.26
N ILE A 142 22.32 3.40 -8.07
CA ILE A 142 23.45 3.42 -8.98
C ILE A 142 24.68 2.92 -8.25
N GLY A 143 25.33 1.90 -8.81
CA GLY A 143 26.60 1.37 -8.33
C GLY A 143 27.71 1.63 -9.34
N ILE A 144 28.95 1.57 -8.87
CA ILE A 144 30.15 1.66 -9.69
C ILE A 144 31.00 0.41 -9.44
N ASN A 145 31.38 -0.29 -10.52
CA ASN A 145 32.27 -1.44 -10.45
C ASN A 145 33.23 -1.40 -11.65
N ARG A 146 34.56 -1.45 -11.38
CA ARG A 146 35.62 -1.49 -12.39
C ARG A 146 35.48 -0.43 -13.49
N GLY A 147 35.15 0.82 -13.14
CA GLY A 147 34.97 1.92 -14.09
C GLY A 147 33.67 1.84 -14.91
N GLN A 148 32.75 0.97 -14.55
CA GLN A 148 31.42 0.92 -15.12
C GLN A 148 30.38 1.33 -14.08
N GLN A 149 29.49 2.21 -14.47
CA GLN A 149 28.31 2.56 -13.70
C GLN A 149 27.18 1.60 -14.09
N TYR A 150 26.50 1.03 -13.08
CA TYR A 150 25.35 0.14 -13.30
C TYR A 150 24.18 0.53 -12.42
N THR A 151 22.98 0.27 -12.91
CA THR A 151 21.73 0.45 -12.16
C THR A 151 21.34 -0.86 -11.51
N TYR A 152 20.90 -0.82 -10.24
CA TYR A 152 20.28 -1.94 -9.56
C TYR A 152 19.07 -1.48 -8.75
N PHE A 153 18.18 -2.41 -8.40
CA PHE A 153 16.97 -2.11 -7.65
C PHE A 153 16.99 -2.77 -6.29
N THR A 154 16.46 -2.04 -5.31
CA THR A 154 16.17 -2.56 -3.97
C THR A 154 14.68 -2.44 -3.68
N TYR A 155 14.19 -3.31 -2.79
CA TYR A 155 12.77 -3.43 -2.48
C TYR A 155 12.59 -3.31 -0.99
N LYS A 156 11.53 -2.62 -0.58
CA LYS A 156 11.18 -2.50 0.83
C LYS A 156 9.66 -2.56 1.01
N VAL A 157 9.26 -3.00 2.20
CA VAL A 157 7.89 -2.94 2.66
C VAL A 157 7.76 -1.75 3.59
N VAL A 158 6.68 -1.01 3.45
CA VAL A 158 6.37 0.13 4.31
C VAL A 158 4.92 0.03 4.77
N SER A 159 4.59 0.69 5.87
CA SER A 159 3.21 1.06 6.14
C SER A 159 3.08 2.57 6.21
N TYR A 160 1.91 3.06 5.85
CA TYR A 160 1.54 4.47 5.97
C TYR A 160 0.34 4.58 6.90
N ASP A 161 0.48 5.34 7.98
CA ASP A 161 -0.58 5.62 8.94
C ASP A 161 -1.38 6.85 8.47
N ASP A 162 -2.63 6.63 8.05
CA ASP A 162 -3.51 7.70 7.56
C ASP A 162 -3.83 8.74 8.63
N ARG A 163 -3.92 8.32 9.90
CA ARG A 163 -4.24 9.19 11.02
C ARG A 163 -3.06 10.09 11.42
N LEU A 164 -1.87 9.50 11.51
CA LEU A 164 -0.65 10.21 11.92
C LEU A 164 0.11 10.81 10.74
N ARG A 165 -0.25 10.43 9.50
CA ARG A 165 0.42 10.82 8.26
C ARG A 165 1.91 10.48 8.27
N THR A 166 2.25 9.30 8.76
CA THR A 166 3.63 8.84 8.91
C THR A 166 3.90 7.54 8.21
N PHE A 167 5.10 7.42 7.65
CA PHE A 167 5.62 6.16 7.12
C PHE A 167 6.40 5.39 8.17
N HIS A 168 6.20 4.07 8.15
CA HIS A 168 6.99 3.12 8.91
C HIS A 168 7.64 2.13 7.93
N ASN A 169 8.94 1.90 8.09
CA ASN A 169 9.64 0.86 7.35
C ASN A 169 9.37 -0.50 8.00
N LEU A 170 8.86 -1.44 7.22
CA LEU A 170 8.53 -2.81 7.64
C LEU A 170 9.47 -3.84 6.99
N THR A 171 10.66 -3.41 6.58
CA THR A 171 11.52 -4.24 5.75
C THR A 171 12.17 -5.35 6.57
N THR A 172 11.51 -6.50 6.60
CA THR A 172 12.19 -7.75 6.91
C THR A 172 12.22 -8.63 5.67
N SER A 173 13.25 -9.44 5.54
CA SER A 173 13.35 -10.46 4.49
C SER A 173 12.15 -11.42 4.54
N ASN A 174 11.58 -11.62 5.71
CA ASN A 174 10.41 -12.48 5.93
C ASN A 174 9.15 -11.92 5.25
N LEU A 175 8.84 -10.62 5.38
CA LEU A 175 7.70 -10.00 4.71
C LEU A 175 7.82 -10.08 3.18
N LEU A 176 8.99 -9.75 2.64
CA LEU A 176 9.25 -9.83 1.20
C LEU A 176 9.10 -11.26 0.66
N SER A 177 9.48 -12.27 1.47
CA SER A 177 9.53 -13.66 1.03
C SER A 177 8.25 -14.45 1.32
N ASN A 178 7.48 -14.11 2.34
CA ASN A 178 6.41 -14.96 2.83
C ASN A 178 5.03 -14.30 2.85
N ASN A 179 4.94 -12.98 3.06
CA ASN A 179 3.64 -12.30 3.14
C ASN A 179 2.93 -12.30 1.77
N GLN A 180 1.69 -12.80 1.71
CA GLN A 180 0.97 -12.98 0.46
C GLN A 180 0.55 -11.65 -0.17
N ILE A 181 0.26 -10.62 0.62
CA ILE A 181 -0.06 -9.28 0.12
C ILE A 181 1.18 -8.71 -0.57
N ILE A 182 2.34 -8.76 0.07
CA ILE A 182 3.60 -8.25 -0.49
C ILE A 182 4.03 -9.02 -1.73
N LYS A 183 3.84 -10.33 -1.74
CA LYS A 183 4.07 -11.15 -2.95
C LYS A 183 3.18 -10.74 -4.11
N ALA A 184 1.90 -10.48 -3.86
CA ALA A 184 0.98 -10.03 -4.90
C ALA A 184 1.38 -8.64 -5.42
N LEU A 185 1.76 -7.70 -4.55
CA LEU A 185 2.26 -6.38 -4.94
C LEU A 185 3.54 -6.50 -5.78
N SER A 186 4.50 -7.30 -5.33
CA SER A 186 5.73 -7.55 -6.08
C SER A 186 5.47 -8.14 -7.46
N ALA A 187 4.62 -9.17 -7.55
CA ALA A 187 4.29 -9.82 -8.82
C ALA A 187 3.64 -8.86 -9.82
N ASN A 188 2.81 -7.93 -9.34
CA ASN A 188 2.08 -7.01 -10.20
C ASN A 188 2.88 -5.76 -10.57
N PHE A 189 3.71 -5.22 -9.68
CA PHE A 189 4.30 -3.90 -9.82
C PHE A 189 5.83 -3.88 -9.99
N LYS A 190 6.55 -4.92 -9.58
CA LYS A 190 8.02 -4.92 -9.62
C LYS A 190 8.57 -4.55 -10.99
N THR A 191 8.24 -5.33 -12.03
CA THR A 191 8.77 -5.13 -13.39
C THR A 191 8.32 -3.81 -13.99
N GLN A 192 7.07 -3.41 -13.74
CA GLN A 192 6.54 -2.14 -14.20
C GLN A 192 7.30 -0.97 -13.58
N PHE A 193 7.51 -0.97 -12.27
CA PHE A 193 8.22 0.08 -11.54
C PHE A 193 9.69 0.16 -11.94
N GLU A 194 10.39 -0.98 -12.06
CA GLU A 194 11.75 -1.03 -12.56
C GLU A 194 11.87 -0.39 -13.95
N SER A 195 10.93 -0.70 -14.85
CA SER A 195 10.89 -0.13 -16.20
C SER A 195 10.64 1.39 -16.18
N GLN A 196 9.68 1.85 -15.37
CA GLN A 196 9.37 3.29 -15.23
C GLN A 196 10.53 4.07 -14.62
N LEU A 197 11.35 3.45 -13.77
CA LEU A 197 12.58 4.02 -13.22
C LEU A 197 13.79 3.93 -14.17
N GLY A 198 13.58 3.53 -15.43
CA GLY A 198 14.60 3.49 -16.49
C GLY A 198 15.31 2.14 -16.67
N GLY A 199 14.86 1.09 -15.96
CA GLY A 199 15.39 -0.27 -16.13
C GLY A 199 16.85 -0.45 -15.70
N LEU A 200 17.36 -1.65 -15.93
CA LEU A 200 18.79 -1.96 -15.71
C LEU A 200 19.64 -1.31 -16.81
N GLN A 201 20.65 -0.57 -16.43
CA GLN A 201 21.57 0.10 -17.35
C GLN A 201 23.01 -0.15 -16.91
N ILE A 202 23.91 -0.29 -17.88
CA ILE A 202 25.36 -0.32 -17.68
C ILE A 202 25.97 0.72 -18.61
N LYS A 203 26.76 1.64 -18.05
CA LYS A 203 27.45 2.72 -18.78
C LYS A 203 28.92 2.70 -18.41
N SER A 204 29.82 2.77 -19.41
CA SER A 204 31.25 3.01 -19.16
C SER A 204 31.44 4.43 -18.68
N ILE A 205 32.15 4.60 -17.58
CA ILE A 205 32.60 5.89 -17.09
C ILE A 205 33.96 6.15 -17.81
N ARG A 206 33.97 7.08 -18.77
CA ARG A 206 35.20 7.57 -19.42
C ARG A 206 35.81 8.66 -18.56
#